data_c67fdca6d459a3036651e1a63d5edf5f
#
_entry.id   c67fdca6d459a3036651e1a63d5edf5f
#
_cell.length_a   1.000
_cell.length_b   1.000
_cell.length_c   1.000
_cell.angle_alpha   90.00
_cell.angle_beta   90.00
_cell.angle_gamma   90.00
#
_symmetry.space_group_name_H-M   'P 1'
#
loop_
_entity.id
_entity.type
_entity.pdbx_description
1 polymer ?
#
loop_
_entity_poly.entity_id
_entity_poly.type
_entity_poly.pdbx_seq_one_letter_code
_entity_poly.pdbx_strand_id
1 'polypeptide(L)'
;WNMSQNGQRWEVFRLSNIAHNTLTINGERHLVKSNAPITCTFESKKQKGAEVDLSSVFANSVKKAVRTVILDQKDHLEVTDRLETGDKEAAVSWIMVTPAEAKITGKNRMELTKDGQRMLLTVDADTEVEMKTWSNVPPHEYDFRNPGTIRVGFKTVIPTNRAAQLKVRLIPLK
;
A
#
# COMPACT_ATOMS: atom_id res chain seq x y z
N TRP A 1 4.44 19.88 20.91
CA TRP A 1 4.72 18.68 20.09
C TRP A 1 6.15 18.22 20.35
N ASN A 2 6.33 16.99 20.84
CA ASN A 2 7.66 16.40 20.93
C ASN A 2 8.07 15.91 19.53
N MET A 3 8.92 16.69 18.85
CA MET A 3 9.41 16.41 17.48
C MET A 3 10.64 15.49 17.48
N SER A 4 11.09 15.00 18.65
CA SER A 4 12.22 14.07 18.70
C SER A 4 11.94 12.76 17.97
N GLN A 5 12.98 12.10 17.47
CA GLN A 5 12.83 10.82 16.78
C GLN A 5 12.31 9.70 17.70
N ASN A 6 12.50 9.84 19.01
CA ASN A 6 12.02 8.91 20.03
C ASN A 6 10.73 9.41 20.71
N GLY A 7 10.12 10.47 20.19
CA GLY A 7 8.94 11.09 20.77
C GLY A 7 7.62 10.58 20.18
N GLN A 8 6.54 11.13 20.72
CA GLN A 8 5.16 10.76 20.33
C GLN A 8 4.77 11.17 18.90
N ARG A 9 5.66 11.85 18.13
CA ARG A 9 5.36 12.26 16.76
C ARG A 9 4.88 11.09 15.86
N TRP A 10 5.35 9.90 16.14
CA TRP A 10 5.00 8.71 15.36
C TRP A 10 3.65 8.08 15.76
N GLU A 11 3.05 8.55 16.84
CA GLU A 11 1.68 8.19 17.25
C GLU A 11 0.65 9.00 16.46
N VAL A 12 1.07 10.12 15.88
CA VAL A 12 0.22 10.95 15.03
C VAL A 12 -0.19 10.17 13.78
N PHE A 13 -1.49 10.04 13.57
CA PHE A 13 -2.04 9.20 12.52
C PHE A 13 -1.47 9.49 11.13
N ARG A 14 -1.35 10.78 10.76
CA ARG A 14 -0.81 11.22 9.46
C ARG A 14 0.69 10.96 9.27
N LEU A 15 1.44 10.71 10.34
CA LEU A 15 2.86 10.39 10.27
C LEU A 15 3.10 8.87 10.28
N SER A 16 2.05 8.09 10.51
CA SER A 16 2.09 6.64 10.51
C SER A 16 1.86 6.08 9.10
N ASN A 17 2.55 5.01 8.74
CA ASN A 17 2.37 4.29 7.47
C ASN A 17 0.92 3.84 7.20
N ILE A 18 0.11 3.62 8.25
CA ILE A 18 -1.29 3.21 8.13
C ILE A 18 -2.19 4.26 7.46
N ALA A 19 -1.75 5.51 7.38
CA ALA A 19 -2.45 6.62 6.72
C ALA A 19 -1.86 6.98 5.35
N HIS A 20 -1.02 6.13 4.77
CA HIS A 20 -0.33 6.37 3.50
C HIS A 20 -0.58 5.27 2.47
N ASN A 21 -0.27 5.57 1.19
CA ASN A 21 -0.37 4.62 0.07
C ASN A 21 0.82 3.65 0.09
N THR A 22 0.84 2.74 1.06
CA THR A 22 1.96 1.84 1.30
C THR A 22 1.49 0.53 1.92
N LEU A 23 2.44 -0.35 2.22
CA LEU A 23 2.23 -1.56 3.00
C LEU A 23 2.30 -1.25 4.50
N THR A 24 1.52 -1.99 5.26
CA THR A 24 1.73 -2.18 6.70
C THR A 24 1.86 -3.68 6.92
N ILE A 25 2.98 -4.11 7.49
CA ILE A 25 3.29 -5.52 7.73
C ILE A 25 3.26 -5.76 9.25
N ASN A 26 2.52 -6.79 9.70
CA ASN A 26 2.33 -7.16 11.10
C ASN A 26 1.78 -6.02 11.99
N GLY A 27 1.14 -5.01 11.38
CA GLY A 27 0.68 -3.82 12.10
C GLY A 27 1.82 -2.89 12.55
N GLU A 28 3.05 -3.17 12.16
CA GLU A 28 4.23 -2.43 12.59
C GLU A 28 4.39 -1.12 11.81
N ARG A 29 5.07 -0.17 12.43
CA ARG A 29 5.47 1.09 11.79
C ARG A 29 6.71 0.85 10.93
N HIS A 30 6.86 1.68 9.89
CA HIS A 30 8.10 1.71 9.12
C HIS A 30 9.30 2.05 10.04
N LEU A 31 10.42 1.42 9.77
CA LEU A 31 11.64 1.69 10.54
C LEU A 31 12.11 3.13 10.30
N VAL A 32 12.20 3.88 11.38
CA VAL A 32 12.80 5.22 11.37
C VAL A 32 14.28 5.10 11.02
N LYS A 33 14.82 6.01 10.21
CA LYS A 33 16.20 6.00 9.67
C LYS A 33 16.47 4.92 8.61
N SER A 34 15.43 4.20 8.13
CA SER A 34 15.55 3.39 6.94
C SER A 34 15.58 4.25 5.69
N ASN A 35 15.99 3.68 4.56
CA ASN A 35 15.93 4.28 3.25
C ASN A 35 15.25 3.34 2.26
N ALA A 36 14.71 3.91 1.21
CA ALA A 36 14.05 3.18 0.13
C ALA A 36 14.62 3.66 -1.21
N PRO A 37 15.80 3.13 -1.62
CA PRO A 37 16.41 3.56 -2.86
C PRO A 37 15.60 3.13 -4.08
N ILE A 38 15.50 4.01 -5.07
CA ILE A 38 15.06 3.64 -6.41
C ILE A 38 16.20 2.85 -7.06
N THR A 39 15.95 1.58 -7.33
CA THR A 39 16.94 0.65 -7.86
C THR A 39 16.98 0.64 -9.38
N CYS A 40 15.84 0.96 -10.00
CA CYS A 40 15.69 1.02 -11.44
C CYS A 40 14.60 2.01 -11.83
N THR A 41 14.82 2.71 -12.93
CA THR A 41 13.79 3.48 -13.66
C THR A 41 13.76 3.00 -15.10
N PHE A 42 12.58 2.96 -15.69
CA PHE A 42 12.42 2.58 -17.08
C PHE A 42 11.35 3.44 -17.76
N GLU A 43 11.61 3.75 -19.00
CA GLU A 43 10.70 4.50 -19.85
C GLU A 43 10.75 3.97 -21.27
N SER A 44 9.59 3.83 -21.88
CA SER A 44 9.41 3.43 -23.26
C SER A 44 8.20 4.14 -23.86
N LYS A 45 7.99 3.99 -25.17
CA LYS A 45 6.75 4.48 -25.82
C LYS A 45 5.47 3.86 -25.26
N LYS A 46 5.54 2.73 -24.57
CA LYS A 46 4.38 1.99 -24.08
C LYS A 46 4.11 2.14 -22.59
N GLN A 47 5.14 2.41 -21.80
CA GLN A 47 5.03 2.48 -20.35
C GLN A 47 6.21 3.21 -19.73
N LYS A 48 6.01 3.73 -18.54
CA LYS A 48 7.06 4.27 -17.66
C LYS A 48 6.88 3.77 -16.25
N GLY A 49 7.98 3.69 -15.51
CA GLY A 49 7.91 3.19 -14.14
C GLY A 49 9.22 3.24 -13.39
N ALA A 50 9.17 2.75 -12.15
CA ALA A 50 10.32 2.65 -11.28
C ALA A 50 10.20 1.43 -10.37
N GLU A 51 11.33 0.96 -9.92
CA GLU A 51 11.45 -0.05 -8.87
C GLU A 51 12.13 0.56 -7.64
N VAL A 52 11.64 0.21 -6.46
CA VAL A 52 12.10 0.72 -5.17
C VAL A 52 12.36 -0.45 -4.25
N ASP A 53 13.55 -0.51 -3.65
CA ASP A 53 13.87 -1.46 -2.61
C ASP A 53 13.37 -0.93 -1.25
N LEU A 54 12.38 -1.60 -0.69
CA LEU A 54 11.76 -1.30 0.61
C LEU A 54 12.27 -2.23 1.73
N SER A 55 13.27 -3.07 1.47
CA SER A 55 13.70 -4.11 2.42
C SER A 55 14.15 -3.50 3.74
N SER A 56 14.89 -2.38 3.72
CA SER A 56 15.33 -1.73 4.96
C SER A 56 14.18 -1.10 5.75
N VAL A 57 13.08 -0.74 5.07
CA VAL A 57 11.89 -0.16 5.70
C VAL A 57 11.13 -1.20 6.52
N PHE A 58 11.15 -2.46 6.06
CA PHE A 58 10.43 -3.60 6.65
C PHE A 58 11.34 -4.66 7.25
N ALA A 59 12.60 -4.34 7.56
CA ALA A 59 13.62 -5.32 7.98
C ALA A 59 13.27 -6.12 9.25
N ASN A 60 12.35 -5.62 10.09
CA ASN A 60 11.86 -6.35 11.26
C ASN A 60 10.78 -7.40 10.91
N SER A 61 10.16 -7.28 9.74
CA SER A 61 8.96 -8.06 9.38
C SER A 61 9.20 -9.03 8.22
N VAL A 62 10.07 -8.69 7.27
CA VAL A 62 10.36 -9.51 6.08
C VAL A 62 11.83 -9.44 5.70
N LYS A 63 12.34 -10.47 5.00
CA LYS A 63 13.71 -10.51 4.49
C LYS A 63 13.91 -9.58 3.29
N LYS A 64 12.89 -9.48 2.44
CA LYS A 64 12.94 -8.66 1.23
C LYS A 64 11.58 -8.04 0.93
N ALA A 65 11.59 -6.79 0.48
CA ALA A 65 10.43 -6.09 -0.01
C ALA A 65 10.83 -5.19 -1.18
N VAL A 66 10.27 -5.42 -2.36
CA VAL A 66 10.54 -4.62 -3.55
C VAL A 66 9.21 -4.20 -4.17
N ARG A 67 9.05 -2.91 -4.43
CA ARG A 67 7.89 -2.35 -5.12
C ARG A 67 8.25 -1.87 -6.50
N THR A 68 7.49 -2.33 -7.50
CA THR A 68 7.55 -1.80 -8.86
C THR A 68 6.25 -1.06 -9.17
N VAL A 69 6.35 0.13 -9.72
CA VAL A 69 5.21 0.95 -10.14
C VAL A 69 5.32 1.21 -11.64
N ILE A 70 4.25 0.92 -12.39
CA ILE A 70 4.20 1.08 -13.85
C ILE A 70 2.95 1.86 -14.22
N LEU A 71 3.11 2.88 -15.06
CA LEU A 71 2.02 3.57 -15.74
C LEU A 71 2.12 3.26 -17.25
N ASP A 72 1.05 2.71 -17.82
CA ASP A 72 0.98 2.43 -19.26
C ASP A 72 0.30 3.56 -20.05
N GLN A 73 0.27 3.44 -21.39
CA GLN A 73 -0.33 4.44 -22.31
C GLN A 73 -1.86 4.54 -22.19
N LYS A 74 -2.52 3.61 -21.51
CA LYS A 74 -3.97 3.60 -21.29
C LYS A 74 -4.33 4.17 -19.93
N ASP A 75 -3.38 4.83 -19.27
CA ASP A 75 -3.50 5.33 -17.90
C ASP A 75 -3.78 4.24 -16.86
N HIS A 76 -3.42 2.98 -17.16
CA HIS A 76 -3.45 1.94 -16.17
C HIS A 76 -2.22 2.04 -15.27
N LEU A 77 -2.46 2.12 -13.98
CA LEU A 77 -1.40 2.06 -12.98
C LEU A 77 -1.32 0.62 -12.43
N GLU A 78 -0.13 0.04 -12.51
CA GLU A 78 0.19 -1.24 -11.86
C GLU A 78 1.19 -1.00 -10.72
N VAL A 79 0.87 -1.53 -9.55
CA VAL A 79 1.77 -1.58 -8.39
C VAL A 79 1.99 -3.03 -8.05
N THR A 80 3.23 -3.49 -8.15
CA THR A 80 3.62 -4.86 -7.82
C THR A 80 4.57 -4.85 -6.62
N ASP A 81 4.15 -5.48 -5.53
CA ASP A 81 4.99 -5.74 -4.36
C ASP A 81 5.46 -7.18 -4.37
N ARG A 82 6.78 -7.39 -4.30
CA ARG A 82 7.41 -8.70 -4.10
C ARG A 82 7.98 -8.75 -2.69
N LEU A 83 7.48 -9.70 -1.91
CA LEU A 83 7.84 -9.86 -0.50
C LEU A 83 8.43 -11.25 -0.28
N GLU A 84 9.44 -11.35 0.58
CA GLU A 84 10.03 -12.61 1.01
C GLU A 84 10.05 -12.66 2.53
N THR A 85 9.34 -13.62 3.12
CA THR A 85 9.27 -13.83 4.57
C THR A 85 10.48 -14.63 5.08
N GLY A 86 10.76 -14.48 6.37
CA GLY A 86 11.69 -15.33 7.09
C GLY A 86 10.99 -16.49 7.80
N ASP A 87 11.46 -16.80 8.97
CA ASP A 87 10.96 -17.82 9.90
C ASP A 87 9.60 -17.47 10.53
N LYS A 88 9.09 -16.27 10.26
CA LYS A 88 7.75 -15.82 10.68
C LYS A 88 6.89 -15.50 9.47
N GLU A 89 5.59 -15.71 9.61
CA GLU A 89 4.61 -15.25 8.64
C GLU A 89 4.49 -13.72 8.64
N ALA A 90 4.00 -13.15 7.56
CA ALA A 90 3.76 -11.72 7.43
C ALA A 90 2.27 -11.43 7.16
N ALA A 91 1.59 -10.79 8.11
CA ALA A 91 0.26 -10.23 7.91
C ALA A 91 0.39 -8.87 7.21
N VAL A 92 0.01 -8.81 5.93
CA VAL A 92 0.18 -7.64 5.07
C VAL A 92 -1.14 -6.92 4.87
N SER A 93 -1.14 -5.60 5.07
CA SER A 93 -2.19 -4.69 4.62
C SER A 93 -1.63 -3.80 3.51
N TRP A 94 -2.19 -3.93 2.31
CA TRP A 94 -1.95 -3.00 1.20
C TRP A 94 -3.01 -1.91 1.27
N ILE A 95 -2.59 -0.65 1.36
CA ILE A 95 -3.49 0.48 1.63
C ILE A 95 -3.27 1.58 0.61
N MET A 96 -4.38 2.17 0.15
CA MET A 96 -4.44 3.40 -0.62
C MET A 96 -5.48 4.33 0.01
N VAL A 97 -5.11 5.59 0.23
CA VAL A 97 -6.02 6.66 0.66
C VAL A 97 -6.67 7.28 -0.58
N THR A 98 -7.98 7.45 -0.55
CA THR A 98 -8.72 8.00 -1.68
C THR A 98 -9.91 8.86 -1.21
N PRO A 99 -10.26 9.93 -1.94
CA PRO A 99 -11.52 10.64 -1.74
C PRO A 99 -12.68 10.01 -2.53
N ALA A 100 -12.45 8.91 -3.25
CA ALA A 100 -13.49 8.22 -4.00
C ALA A 100 -14.38 7.37 -3.08
N GLU A 101 -15.63 7.20 -3.43
CA GLU A 101 -16.48 6.15 -2.90
C GLU A 101 -15.96 4.80 -3.38
N ALA A 102 -16.03 3.78 -2.51
CA ALA A 102 -15.51 2.45 -2.83
C ALA A 102 -16.56 1.38 -2.61
N LYS A 103 -16.69 0.49 -3.60
CA LYS A 103 -17.59 -0.67 -3.55
C LYS A 103 -16.83 -1.94 -3.90
N ILE A 104 -16.76 -2.90 -2.97
CA ILE A 104 -16.22 -4.23 -3.26
C ILE A 104 -17.20 -4.94 -4.19
N THR A 105 -16.73 -5.33 -5.39
CA THR A 105 -17.55 -5.92 -6.46
C THR A 105 -17.17 -7.37 -6.77
N GLY A 106 -16.21 -7.92 -6.05
CA GLY A 106 -15.79 -9.32 -6.17
C GLY A 106 -14.67 -9.68 -5.22
N LYS A 107 -14.26 -10.95 -5.21
CA LYS A 107 -13.24 -11.48 -4.30
C LYS A 107 -11.94 -10.66 -4.32
N ASN A 108 -11.50 -10.21 -5.52
CA ASN A 108 -10.22 -9.54 -5.72
C ASN A 108 -10.38 -8.20 -6.44
N ARG A 109 -11.53 -7.52 -6.29
CA ARG A 109 -11.78 -6.28 -7.01
C ARG A 109 -12.72 -5.33 -6.27
N MET A 110 -12.51 -4.05 -6.53
CA MET A 110 -13.26 -2.94 -5.98
C MET A 110 -13.44 -1.88 -7.04
N GLU A 111 -14.61 -1.28 -7.09
CA GLU A 111 -14.88 -0.11 -7.92
C GLU A 111 -14.75 1.15 -7.07
N LEU A 112 -14.09 2.15 -7.62
CA LEU A 112 -13.90 3.47 -7.04
C LEU A 112 -14.63 4.48 -7.90
N THR A 113 -15.43 5.36 -7.30
CA THR A 113 -16.23 6.37 -8.02
C THR A 113 -16.01 7.74 -7.42
N LYS A 114 -15.70 8.73 -8.24
CA LYS A 114 -15.58 10.12 -7.84
C LYS A 114 -15.92 11.06 -9.00
N ASP A 115 -16.77 12.06 -8.75
CA ASP A 115 -17.14 13.10 -9.72
C ASP A 115 -17.59 12.53 -11.08
N GLY A 116 -18.38 11.43 -11.07
CA GLY A 116 -18.84 10.73 -12.26
C GLY A 116 -17.78 9.85 -12.95
N GLN A 117 -16.53 9.89 -12.53
CA GLN A 117 -15.46 9.02 -13.03
C GLN A 117 -15.41 7.73 -12.25
N ARG A 118 -15.10 6.63 -12.94
CA ARG A 118 -15.03 5.29 -12.35
C ARG A 118 -13.67 4.66 -12.59
N MET A 119 -13.18 3.94 -11.61
CA MET A 119 -11.93 3.20 -11.69
C MET A 119 -12.10 1.81 -11.07
N LEU A 120 -11.55 0.80 -11.71
CA LEU A 120 -11.50 -0.55 -11.18
C LEU A 120 -10.14 -0.78 -10.52
N LEU A 121 -10.15 -1.16 -9.25
CA LEU A 121 -9.01 -1.71 -8.53
C LEU A 121 -9.12 -3.23 -8.55
N THR A 122 -8.11 -3.90 -9.10
CA THR A 122 -8.01 -5.37 -9.10
C THR A 122 -6.75 -5.82 -8.40
N VAL A 123 -6.82 -7.00 -7.77
CA VAL A 123 -5.69 -7.63 -7.09
C VAL A 123 -5.43 -9.01 -7.68
N ASP A 124 -4.18 -9.25 -8.09
CA ASP A 124 -3.65 -10.55 -8.46
C ASP A 124 -2.51 -10.88 -7.49
N ALA A 125 -2.66 -11.96 -6.73
CA ALA A 125 -1.76 -12.28 -5.63
C ALA A 125 -1.54 -13.78 -5.52
N ASP A 126 -0.31 -14.18 -5.11
CA ASP A 126 0.06 -15.58 -4.85
C ASP A 126 -0.57 -16.13 -3.55
N THR A 127 -1.25 -15.27 -2.80
CA THR A 127 -1.91 -15.59 -1.52
C THR A 127 -3.39 -15.20 -1.58
N GLU A 128 -4.18 -15.77 -0.69
CA GLU A 128 -5.58 -15.35 -0.55
C GLU A 128 -5.67 -13.91 -0.04
N VAL A 129 -6.56 -13.10 -0.63
CA VAL A 129 -6.75 -11.70 -0.26
C VAL A 129 -8.17 -11.45 0.25
N GLU A 130 -8.28 -10.59 1.25
CA GLU A 130 -9.54 -10.03 1.75
C GLU A 130 -9.61 -8.56 1.37
N MET A 131 -10.46 -8.22 0.38
CA MET A 131 -10.70 -6.82 0.00
C MET A 131 -11.34 -6.06 1.15
N LYS A 132 -10.87 -4.82 1.41
CA LYS A 132 -11.31 -4.08 2.58
C LYS A 132 -11.34 -2.57 2.36
N THR A 133 -12.23 -1.92 3.09
CA THR A 133 -12.24 -0.47 3.30
C THR A 133 -12.02 -0.17 4.78
N TRP A 134 -11.40 0.96 5.08
CA TRP A 134 -11.21 1.43 6.45
C TRP A 134 -11.55 2.90 6.55
N SER A 135 -12.02 3.30 7.71
CA SER A 135 -12.15 4.72 8.03
C SER A 135 -10.77 5.40 7.99
N ASN A 136 -10.71 6.60 7.41
CA ASN A 136 -9.51 7.45 7.48
C ASN A 136 -9.66 8.55 8.55
N VAL A 137 -10.65 8.40 9.45
CA VAL A 137 -10.80 9.26 10.62
C VAL A 137 -9.67 8.92 11.60
N PRO A 138 -8.88 9.91 12.02
CA PRO A 138 -7.83 9.70 13.00
C PRO A 138 -8.38 9.25 14.36
N PRO A 139 -7.64 8.40 15.09
CA PRO A 139 -8.11 7.83 16.37
C PRO A 139 -8.06 8.81 17.55
N HIS A 140 -7.28 9.89 17.46
CA HIS A 140 -7.07 10.81 18.57
C HIS A 140 -7.58 12.22 18.27
N GLU A 141 -8.06 12.92 19.29
CA GLU A 141 -8.59 14.29 19.16
C GLU A 141 -7.52 15.31 18.72
N TYR A 142 -6.26 15.05 19.08
CA TYR A 142 -5.12 15.89 18.68
C TYR A 142 -4.68 15.67 17.23
N ASP A 143 -5.18 14.64 16.57
CA ASP A 143 -4.88 14.39 15.17
C ASP A 143 -5.63 15.36 14.26
N PHE A 144 -4.97 15.79 13.21
CA PHE A 144 -5.62 16.59 12.18
C PHE A 144 -6.58 15.70 11.35
N ARG A 145 -7.82 16.12 11.22
CA ARG A 145 -8.87 15.39 10.49
C ARG A 145 -8.52 15.23 9.01
N ASN A 146 -8.97 14.12 8.43
CA ASN A 146 -8.83 13.81 7.00
C ASN A 146 -10.23 13.74 6.34
N PRO A 147 -10.98 14.87 6.28
CA PRO A 147 -12.36 14.85 5.81
C PRO A 147 -12.44 14.39 4.34
N GLY A 148 -13.54 13.69 4.00
CA GLY A 148 -13.83 13.29 2.63
C GLY A 148 -12.89 12.22 2.08
N THR A 149 -12.13 11.51 2.93
CA THR A 149 -11.26 10.41 2.49
C THR A 149 -11.54 9.12 3.23
N ILE A 150 -11.29 8.00 2.56
CA ILE A 150 -11.30 6.65 3.10
C ILE A 150 -10.00 5.94 2.74
N ARG A 151 -9.73 4.83 3.40
CA ARG A 151 -8.65 3.91 3.03
C ARG A 151 -9.26 2.69 2.37
N VAL A 152 -8.66 2.24 1.28
CA VAL A 152 -9.08 1.09 0.49
C VAL A 152 -7.90 0.16 0.25
N GLY A 153 -8.16 -1.12 0.00
CA GLY A 153 -7.13 -2.09 -0.31
C GLY A 153 -7.52 -3.50 0.11
N PHE A 154 -6.57 -4.25 0.62
CA PHE A 154 -6.78 -5.63 1.05
C PHE A 154 -5.84 -6.04 2.18
N LYS A 155 -6.20 -7.16 2.82
CA LYS A 155 -5.33 -7.90 3.73
C LYS A 155 -4.97 -9.25 3.13
N THR A 156 -3.80 -9.75 3.48
CA THR A 156 -3.32 -11.09 3.15
C THR A 156 -2.30 -11.56 4.18
N VAL A 157 -2.03 -12.87 4.20
CA VAL A 157 -0.97 -13.46 5.02
C VAL A 157 -0.02 -14.22 4.11
N ILE A 158 1.27 -13.93 4.21
CA ILE A 158 2.34 -14.65 3.52
C ILE A 158 2.94 -15.64 4.52
N PRO A 159 2.90 -16.95 4.25
CA PRO A 159 3.48 -17.95 5.14
C PRO A 159 4.98 -17.79 5.34
N THR A 160 5.52 -18.48 6.34
CA THR A 160 6.96 -18.50 6.66
C THR A 160 7.80 -19.03 5.50
N ASN A 161 9.00 -18.48 5.31
CA ASN A 161 9.98 -18.90 4.29
C ASN A 161 9.38 -18.99 2.87
N ARG A 162 8.54 -18.00 2.52
CA ARG A 162 7.89 -17.90 1.20
C ARG A 162 8.16 -16.54 0.57
N ALA A 163 8.27 -16.58 -0.75
CA ALA A 163 8.13 -15.39 -1.59
C ALA A 163 6.69 -15.29 -2.06
N ALA A 164 6.16 -14.08 -2.12
CA ALA A 164 4.84 -13.79 -2.68
C ALA A 164 4.87 -12.49 -3.49
N GLN A 165 4.06 -12.46 -4.55
CA GLN A 165 3.80 -11.29 -5.35
C GLN A 165 2.37 -10.81 -5.09
N LEU A 166 2.24 -9.50 -4.85
CA LEU A 166 0.97 -8.80 -4.69
C LEU A 166 0.90 -7.73 -5.78
N LYS A 167 0.03 -7.93 -6.77
CA LYS A 167 -0.10 -7.02 -7.90
C LYS A 167 -1.45 -6.32 -7.85
N VAL A 168 -1.43 -5.00 -7.79
CA VAL A 168 -2.61 -4.14 -7.85
C VAL A 168 -2.64 -3.41 -9.17
N ARG A 169 -3.81 -3.39 -9.82
CA ARG A 169 -4.05 -2.56 -11.00
C ARG A 169 -5.18 -1.60 -10.75
N LEU A 170 -4.96 -0.35 -11.13
CA LEU A 170 -5.96 0.69 -11.19
C LEU A 170 -6.25 0.98 -12.66
N ILE A 171 -7.50 0.75 -13.08
CA ILE A 171 -7.92 0.78 -14.48
C ILE A 171 -9.10 1.74 -14.60
N PRO A 172 -8.94 2.89 -15.32
CA PRO A 172 -10.08 3.76 -15.61
C PRO A 172 -11.16 3.02 -16.37
N LEU A 173 -12.42 3.17 -15.92
CA LEU A 173 -13.59 2.64 -16.62
C LEU A 173 -14.21 3.75 -17.48
N LYS A 174 -14.50 3.45 -18.71
CA LYS A 174 -15.19 4.36 -19.63
C LYS A 174 -16.69 4.40 -19.32
#